data_d59e358356509c3c52dce8de3bc6384f
#
_entry.id   d59e358356509c3c52dce8de3bc6384f
#
_cell.length_a   1.000
_cell.length_b   1.000
_cell.length_c   1.000
_cell.angle_alpha   90.00
_cell.angle_beta   90.00
_cell.angle_gamma   90.00
#
_symmetry.space_group_name_H-M   'P 1'
#
loop_
_entity.id
_entity.type
_entity.pdbx_description
1 polymer ?
#
loop_
_entity_poly.entity_id
_entity_poly.type
_entity_poly.pdbx_seq_one_letter_code
_entity_poly.pdbx_strand_id
1 'polypeptide(L)'
;MTDTAATGSLAGTERLDRQSLSLLFIGLFATAIGQAFVFAILPPLGRSVGLDEVRITAIISTSALIFTLVAPFWGRFSDQIGRKPVILVGLMGYCIGSLAFAVLFSLAGEGAITGLTLFIIALIIRSLQAATMSATSPGCTAYAADHTVARFRIKTLARLSSANSIGMIMGPVMAGLVAGLGLLAPLVVASFMSGLAAVIIALKLSKGVTPRAIQTQPRRLGYFDSRLRVYLFSAIGAFTGFAMVQQTLAFRLQDVLNLSGIETAQYTGWAMMVSAASSLFMQIVIAQRYAGPAIQLVRWGGGLLLVGTVIISALDSWGAVLTSMVLIGAGLGLLMPAVAAGASLAVGAEEQGSVSGLVSACPAAGFVLGPISGGFLYQYYQPAAGWGAVLILLIVFAVTLRPRKDTTLSQA
;
A
#
# COMPACT_ATOMS: atom_id res chain seq x y z
N MET A 1 -1.67 -1.36 63.98
CA MET A 1 -1.20 -0.09 63.40
C MET A 1 -0.56 -0.46 62.06
N THR A 2 -1.39 -0.50 61.09
CA THR A 2 -1.39 0.39 59.90
C THR A 2 -0.17 0.25 59.02
N ASP A 3 -0.28 -0.57 58.00
CA ASP A 3 0.46 -0.41 56.77
C ASP A 3 -0.55 -0.42 55.59
N THR A 4 -1.24 0.70 55.44
CA THR A 4 -2.15 1.06 54.37
C THR A 4 -1.54 2.25 53.66
N ALA A 5 -0.63 2.07 52.71
CA ALA A 5 -0.34 3.09 51.72
C ALA A 5 0.73 2.58 50.68
N ALA A 6 0.34 1.86 49.67
CA ALA A 6 1.00 1.86 48.35
C ALA A 6 0.24 1.05 47.28
N THR A 7 -1.09 1.20 47.23
CA THR A 7 -1.87 0.82 46.04
C THR A 7 -2.21 2.06 45.22
N GLY A 8 -1.16 2.82 44.91
CA GLY A 8 -1.20 3.97 44.05
C GLY A 8 -0.94 3.57 42.58
N SER A 9 -2.01 3.54 41.80
CA SER A 9 -2.00 3.83 40.35
C SER A 9 -1.13 2.97 39.43
N LEU A 10 -1.51 1.69 39.25
CA LEU A 10 -1.27 0.97 37.99
C LEU A 10 -2.60 0.68 37.27
N ALA A 11 -3.53 1.62 37.28
CA ALA A 11 -4.66 1.62 36.35
C ALA A 11 -4.16 2.09 34.97
N GLY A 12 -3.29 1.30 34.35
CA GLY A 12 -3.01 1.43 32.91
C GLY A 12 -4.32 1.19 32.17
N THR A 13 -4.78 2.20 31.44
CA THR A 13 -5.99 2.19 30.65
C THR A 13 -6.09 0.91 29.82
N GLU A 14 -7.07 0.07 30.06
CA GLU A 14 -7.28 -1.23 29.36
C GLU A 14 -7.34 -1.07 27.85
N ARG A 15 -7.64 0.11 27.35
CA ARG A 15 -7.77 0.47 25.93
C ARG A 15 -7.05 1.79 25.67
N LEU A 16 -6.44 1.89 24.47
CA LEU A 16 -5.98 3.17 23.96
C LEU A 16 -7.13 4.18 24.00
N ASP A 17 -6.89 5.37 24.53
CA ASP A 17 -7.89 6.41 24.58
C ASP A 17 -8.38 6.79 23.17
N ARG A 18 -9.65 7.22 23.09
CA ARG A 18 -10.28 7.51 21.78
C ARG A 18 -9.56 8.64 21.05
N GLN A 19 -9.02 9.60 21.77
CA GLN A 19 -8.28 10.73 21.20
C GLN A 19 -6.99 10.25 20.51
N SER A 20 -6.14 9.52 21.21
CA SER A 20 -4.90 8.96 20.66
C SER A 20 -5.17 8.05 19.47
N LEU A 21 -6.21 7.19 19.55
CA LEU A 21 -6.60 6.33 18.43
C LEU A 21 -6.99 7.15 17.19
N SER A 22 -7.76 8.22 17.36
CA SER A 22 -8.17 9.10 16.26
C SER A 22 -6.98 9.86 15.67
N LEU A 23 -6.04 10.30 16.49
CA LEU A 23 -4.83 10.98 16.05
C LEU A 23 -3.94 10.05 15.18
N LEU A 24 -3.72 8.82 15.63
CA LEU A 24 -2.98 7.82 14.87
C LEU A 24 -3.69 7.46 13.56
N PHE A 25 -5.03 7.37 13.61
CA PHE A 25 -5.86 7.13 12.42
C PHE A 25 -5.68 8.26 11.39
N ILE A 26 -5.75 9.52 11.81
CA ILE A 26 -5.57 10.71 10.95
C ILE A 26 -4.17 10.69 10.32
N GLY A 27 -3.13 10.38 11.09
CA GLY A 27 -1.75 10.31 10.58
C GLY A 27 -1.58 9.24 9.49
N LEU A 28 -2.09 8.03 9.73
CA LEU A 28 -2.06 6.95 8.75
C LEU A 28 -2.92 7.24 7.52
N PHE A 29 -4.10 7.81 7.71
CA PHE A 29 -4.99 8.20 6.62
C PHE A 29 -4.35 9.28 5.73
N ALA A 30 -3.75 10.32 6.33
CA ALA A 30 -3.11 11.40 5.59
C ALA A 30 -1.94 10.90 4.71
N THR A 31 -1.12 9.97 5.23
CA THR A 31 -0.03 9.38 4.44
C THR A 31 -0.54 8.44 3.36
N ALA A 32 -1.59 7.66 3.63
CA ALA A 32 -2.16 6.72 2.67
C ALA A 32 -2.85 7.43 1.50
N ILE A 33 -3.68 8.43 1.77
CA ILE A 33 -4.36 9.21 0.73
C ILE A 33 -3.35 9.99 -0.12
N GLY A 34 -2.33 10.57 0.51
CA GLY A 34 -1.28 11.26 -0.20
C GLY A 34 -0.48 10.33 -1.12
N GLN A 35 -0.13 9.12 -0.66
CA GLN A 35 0.54 8.12 -1.49
C GLN A 35 -0.32 7.74 -2.71
N ALA A 36 -1.62 7.58 -2.52
CA ALA A 36 -2.55 7.30 -3.61
C ALA A 36 -2.67 8.47 -4.59
N PHE A 37 -2.57 9.72 -4.12
CA PHE A 37 -2.49 10.92 -4.98
C PHE A 37 -1.31 10.84 -5.93
N VAL A 38 -0.11 10.51 -5.41
CA VAL A 38 1.08 10.38 -6.26
C VAL A 38 0.90 9.30 -7.31
N PHE A 39 0.33 8.16 -6.95
CA PHE A 39 0.10 7.08 -7.92
C PHE A 39 -0.87 7.48 -9.05
N ALA A 40 -1.86 8.30 -8.74
CA ALA A 40 -2.83 8.76 -9.73
C ALA A 40 -2.30 9.91 -10.63
N ILE A 41 -1.48 10.81 -10.05
CA ILE A 41 -1.08 12.07 -10.71
C ILE A 41 0.28 11.97 -11.39
N LEU A 42 1.22 11.18 -10.86
CA LEU A 42 2.58 11.16 -11.40
C LEU A 42 2.67 10.75 -12.88
N PRO A 43 1.88 9.78 -13.40
CA PRO A 43 1.92 9.46 -14.82
C PRO A 43 1.54 10.64 -15.73
N PRO A 44 0.36 11.30 -15.61
CA PRO A 44 0.02 12.42 -16.46
C PRO A 44 0.90 13.66 -16.21
N LEU A 45 1.32 13.91 -14.96
CA LEU A 45 2.20 15.00 -14.60
C LEU A 45 3.62 14.79 -15.17
N GLY A 46 4.15 13.59 -15.13
CA GLY A 46 5.47 13.26 -15.69
C GLY A 46 5.50 13.47 -17.22
N ARG A 47 4.47 12.99 -17.91
CA ARG A 47 4.33 13.19 -19.36
C ARG A 47 4.19 14.68 -19.74
N SER A 48 3.48 15.49 -18.96
CA SER A 48 3.31 16.92 -19.26
C SER A 48 4.62 17.72 -19.23
N VAL A 49 5.65 17.21 -18.54
CA VAL A 49 7.00 17.81 -18.47
C VAL A 49 8.05 17.02 -19.27
N GLY A 50 7.63 16.10 -20.15
CA GLY A 50 8.50 15.38 -21.07
C GLY A 50 9.28 14.22 -20.47
N LEU A 51 8.86 13.64 -19.34
CA LEU A 51 9.42 12.38 -18.84
C LEU A 51 8.79 11.20 -19.58
N ASP A 52 9.61 10.21 -19.94
CA ASP A 52 9.16 8.95 -20.50
C ASP A 52 8.60 7.99 -19.44
N GLU A 53 7.87 6.96 -19.87
CA GLU A 53 7.17 6.02 -19.02
C GLU A 53 8.13 5.25 -18.10
N VAL A 54 9.31 4.89 -18.59
CA VAL A 54 10.34 4.17 -17.81
C VAL A 54 10.83 5.06 -16.66
N ARG A 55 11.11 6.33 -16.90
CA ARG A 55 11.57 7.27 -15.87
C ARG A 55 10.47 7.50 -14.82
N ILE A 56 9.23 7.71 -15.25
CA ILE A 56 8.08 7.90 -14.35
C ILE A 56 7.91 6.68 -13.45
N THR A 57 7.87 5.48 -14.02
CA THR A 57 7.67 4.25 -13.27
C THR A 57 8.88 3.83 -12.44
N ALA A 58 10.10 4.19 -12.86
CA ALA A 58 11.32 4.01 -12.07
C ALA A 58 11.31 4.85 -10.78
N ILE A 59 10.80 6.09 -10.81
CA ILE A 59 10.60 6.92 -9.61
C ILE A 59 9.68 6.19 -8.61
N ILE A 60 8.60 5.60 -9.08
CA ILE A 60 7.64 4.87 -8.24
C ILE A 60 8.26 3.60 -7.66
N SER A 61 8.86 2.76 -8.50
CA SER A 61 9.47 1.49 -8.09
C SER A 61 10.63 1.69 -7.11
N THR A 62 11.50 2.66 -7.37
CA THR A 62 12.63 2.98 -6.47
C THR A 62 12.10 3.49 -5.13
N SER A 63 11.08 4.34 -5.12
CA SER A 63 10.48 4.81 -3.87
C SER A 63 9.82 3.68 -3.08
N ALA A 64 9.15 2.73 -3.74
CA ALA A 64 8.56 1.56 -3.10
C ALA A 64 9.63 0.63 -2.50
N LEU A 65 10.76 0.45 -3.21
CA LEU A 65 11.90 -0.32 -2.72
C LEU A 65 12.49 0.33 -1.46
N ILE A 66 12.77 1.64 -1.50
CA ILE A 66 13.33 2.38 -0.36
C ILE A 66 12.37 2.34 0.83
N PHE A 67 11.08 2.59 0.60
CA PHE A 67 10.07 2.47 1.65
C PHE A 67 10.13 1.11 2.34
N THR A 68 10.19 0.03 1.56
CA THR A 68 10.19 -1.35 2.07
C THR A 68 11.47 -1.67 2.86
N LEU A 69 12.62 -1.22 2.39
CA LEU A 69 13.91 -1.47 3.03
C LEU A 69 14.09 -0.65 4.32
N VAL A 70 13.56 0.57 4.36
CA VAL A 70 13.77 1.51 5.47
C VAL A 70 12.72 1.35 6.59
N ALA A 71 11.49 0.90 6.27
CA ALA A 71 10.42 0.76 7.27
C ALA A 71 10.79 -0.10 8.50
N PRO A 72 11.48 -1.26 8.38
CA PRO A 72 11.92 -2.03 9.54
C PRO A 72 12.96 -1.32 10.40
N PHE A 73 13.78 -0.44 9.80
CA PHE A 73 14.74 0.38 10.52
C PHE A 73 14.02 1.36 11.45
N TRP A 74 13.00 2.06 10.94
CA TRP A 74 12.19 2.98 11.75
C TRP A 74 11.48 2.27 12.91
N GLY A 75 11.02 1.04 12.71
CA GLY A 75 10.44 0.24 13.78
C GLY A 75 11.41 0.08 14.97
N ARG A 76 12.64 -0.32 14.69
CA ARG A 76 13.69 -0.48 15.73
C ARG A 76 14.14 0.87 16.31
N PHE A 77 14.29 1.88 15.48
CA PHE A 77 14.73 3.20 15.90
C PHE A 77 13.69 3.87 16.81
N SER A 78 12.40 3.58 16.58
CA SER A 78 11.32 4.06 17.44
C SER A 78 11.34 3.51 18.85
N ASP A 79 12.01 2.36 19.09
CA ASP A 79 12.25 1.81 20.43
C ASP A 79 13.27 2.65 21.22
N GLN A 80 14.16 3.36 20.54
CA GLN A 80 15.23 4.15 21.15
C GLN A 80 14.82 5.61 21.38
N ILE A 81 14.27 6.28 20.36
CA ILE A 81 13.94 7.72 20.42
C ILE A 81 12.49 8.00 20.83
N GLY A 82 11.67 6.92 20.94
CA GLY A 82 10.25 7.01 21.24
C GLY A 82 9.36 7.00 20.01
N ARG A 83 8.09 6.62 20.20
CA ARG A 83 7.12 6.42 19.10
C ARG A 83 6.69 7.73 18.45
N LYS A 84 6.37 8.75 19.28
CA LYS A 84 5.87 10.06 18.80
C LYS A 84 6.86 10.79 17.89
N PRO A 85 8.16 10.92 18.20
CA PRO A 85 9.12 11.54 17.29
C PRO A 85 9.18 10.84 15.93
N VAL A 86 9.15 9.51 15.89
CA VAL A 86 9.19 8.73 14.65
C VAL A 86 7.95 8.98 13.79
N ILE A 87 6.76 9.04 14.38
CA ILE A 87 5.52 9.40 13.68
C ILE A 87 5.64 10.81 13.07
N LEU A 88 6.15 11.77 13.84
CA LEU A 88 6.33 13.15 13.38
C LEU A 88 7.34 13.26 12.24
N VAL A 89 8.47 12.53 12.31
CA VAL A 89 9.44 12.46 11.20
C VAL A 89 8.78 11.93 9.93
N GLY A 90 7.95 10.89 10.05
CA GLY A 90 7.24 10.33 8.90
C GLY A 90 6.27 11.30 8.25
N LEU A 91 5.44 11.98 9.04
CA LEU A 91 4.46 12.95 8.56
C LEU A 91 5.10 14.21 8.00
N MET A 92 6.10 14.77 8.70
CA MET A 92 6.82 15.96 8.25
C MET A 92 7.66 15.65 6.99
N GLY A 93 8.32 14.49 6.95
CA GLY A 93 9.05 14.03 5.77
C GLY A 93 8.15 13.89 4.55
N TYR A 94 6.92 13.38 4.76
CA TYR A 94 5.92 13.33 3.68
C TYR A 94 5.48 14.74 3.26
N CYS A 95 5.19 15.62 4.21
CA CYS A 95 4.80 17.02 3.96
C CYS A 95 5.86 17.75 3.13
N ILE A 96 7.09 17.78 3.60
CA ILE A 96 8.21 18.48 2.96
C ILE A 96 8.52 17.85 1.59
N GLY A 97 8.56 16.52 1.51
CA GLY A 97 8.82 15.80 0.25
C GLY A 97 7.75 16.06 -0.81
N SER A 98 6.45 16.08 -0.44
CA SER A 98 5.37 16.38 -1.37
C SER A 98 5.43 17.82 -1.87
N LEU A 99 5.76 18.77 -1.00
CA LEU A 99 5.92 20.16 -1.40
C LEU A 99 7.13 20.36 -2.31
N ALA A 100 8.28 19.76 -1.96
CA ALA A 100 9.49 19.80 -2.80
C ALA A 100 9.24 19.18 -4.18
N PHE A 101 8.44 18.10 -4.24
CA PHE A 101 8.05 17.45 -5.48
C PHE A 101 7.13 18.35 -6.32
N ALA A 102 6.16 19.03 -5.68
CA ALA A 102 5.29 19.99 -6.36
C ALA A 102 6.09 21.19 -6.93
N VAL A 103 7.03 21.75 -6.16
CA VAL A 103 7.91 22.84 -6.60
C VAL A 103 8.80 22.39 -7.77
N LEU A 104 9.39 21.20 -7.70
CA LEU A 104 10.20 20.67 -8.79
C LEU A 104 9.41 20.59 -10.11
N PHE A 105 8.20 20.02 -10.04
CA PHE A 105 7.36 19.88 -11.23
C PHE A 105 6.79 21.23 -11.73
N SER A 106 6.60 22.23 -10.87
CA SER A 106 6.29 23.59 -11.28
C SER A 106 7.42 24.21 -12.10
N LEU A 107 8.66 24.13 -11.60
CA LEU A 107 9.85 24.60 -12.31
C LEU A 107 10.09 23.84 -13.63
N ALA A 108 9.76 22.56 -13.65
CA ALA A 108 9.83 21.77 -14.87
C ALA A 108 8.78 22.20 -15.90
N GLY A 109 7.56 22.55 -15.46
CA GLY A 109 6.51 23.11 -16.32
C GLY A 109 6.88 24.46 -16.94
N GLU A 110 7.69 25.25 -16.26
CA GLU A 110 8.26 26.50 -16.76
C GLU A 110 9.51 26.29 -17.67
N GLY A 111 9.95 25.05 -17.84
CA GLY A 111 11.12 24.71 -18.64
C GLY A 111 12.47 24.95 -17.96
N ALA A 112 12.48 25.33 -16.68
CA ALA A 112 13.71 25.62 -15.95
C ALA A 112 14.56 24.35 -15.67
N ILE A 113 13.91 23.18 -15.50
CA ILE A 113 14.55 21.91 -15.23
C ILE A 113 13.90 20.84 -16.12
N THR A 114 14.68 20.19 -16.98
CA THR A 114 14.13 19.21 -17.95
C THR A 114 14.99 17.95 -18.06
N GLY A 115 14.48 16.95 -18.74
CA GLY A 115 15.24 15.77 -19.17
C GLY A 115 15.80 14.94 -18.01
N LEU A 116 17.07 14.55 -18.12
CA LEU A 116 17.75 13.69 -17.14
C LEU A 116 17.91 14.38 -15.77
N THR A 117 18.12 15.68 -15.75
CA THR A 117 18.26 16.46 -14.50
C THR A 117 16.97 16.43 -13.70
N LEU A 118 15.82 16.66 -14.36
CA LEU A 118 14.52 16.55 -13.73
C LEU A 118 14.30 15.15 -13.15
N PHE A 119 14.59 14.11 -13.93
CA PHE A 119 14.46 12.72 -13.47
C PHE A 119 15.30 12.42 -12.22
N ILE A 120 16.57 12.81 -12.21
CA ILE A 120 17.46 12.54 -11.08
C ILE A 120 17.00 13.27 -9.83
N ILE A 121 16.63 14.56 -9.94
CA ILE A 121 16.16 15.34 -8.79
C ILE A 121 14.82 14.76 -8.27
N ALA A 122 13.88 14.43 -9.17
CA ALA A 122 12.62 13.80 -8.80
C ALA A 122 12.84 12.45 -8.09
N LEU A 123 13.78 11.62 -8.59
CA LEU A 123 14.14 10.35 -7.99
C LEU A 123 14.69 10.53 -6.57
N ILE A 124 15.58 11.50 -6.36
CA ILE A 124 16.18 11.80 -5.06
C ILE A 124 15.10 12.30 -4.08
N ILE A 125 14.31 13.31 -4.46
CA ILE A 125 13.25 13.85 -3.60
C ILE A 125 12.28 12.76 -3.21
N ARG A 126 11.83 11.94 -4.17
CA ARG A 126 10.86 10.86 -3.93
C ARG A 126 11.45 9.75 -3.06
N SER A 127 12.73 9.45 -3.23
CA SER A 127 13.47 8.47 -2.42
C SER A 127 13.60 8.92 -0.95
N LEU A 128 13.99 10.16 -0.73
CA LEU A 128 14.05 10.76 0.61
C LEU A 128 12.68 10.83 1.28
N GLN A 129 11.66 11.22 0.52
CA GLN A 129 10.28 11.21 0.99
C GLN A 129 9.83 9.80 1.40
N ALA A 130 10.10 8.78 0.56
CA ALA A 130 9.74 7.39 0.85
C ALA A 130 10.48 6.87 2.09
N ALA A 131 11.78 7.18 2.24
CA ALA A 131 12.56 6.81 3.40
C ALA A 131 12.00 7.38 4.70
N THR A 132 11.64 8.66 4.70
CA THR A 132 11.10 9.33 5.90
C THR A 132 9.65 8.91 6.18
N MET A 133 8.76 8.94 5.17
CA MET A 133 7.35 8.60 5.37
C MET A 133 7.14 7.15 5.83
N SER A 134 8.08 6.24 5.52
CA SER A 134 8.03 4.84 5.96
C SER A 134 8.05 4.68 7.48
N ALA A 135 8.38 5.75 8.24
CA ALA A 135 8.36 5.81 9.69
C ALA A 135 6.93 5.87 10.27
N THR A 136 5.96 6.42 9.54
CA THR A 136 4.62 6.70 10.09
C THR A 136 3.90 5.42 10.52
N SER A 137 3.85 4.40 9.64
CA SER A 137 3.10 3.17 9.93
C SER A 137 3.68 2.36 11.09
N PRO A 138 4.99 2.02 11.14
CA PRO A 138 5.56 1.32 12.28
C PRO A 138 5.47 2.13 13.57
N GLY A 139 5.64 3.46 13.51
CA GLY A 139 5.47 4.33 14.68
C GLY A 139 4.05 4.31 15.25
N CYS A 140 3.02 4.45 14.41
CA CYS A 140 1.63 4.41 14.82
C CYS A 140 1.21 3.05 15.38
N THR A 141 1.60 1.95 14.71
CA THR A 141 1.24 0.58 15.14
C THR A 141 1.95 0.21 16.44
N ALA A 142 3.21 0.59 16.60
CA ALA A 142 3.96 0.38 17.83
C ALA A 142 3.38 1.21 18.99
N TYR A 143 3.09 2.49 18.78
CA TYR A 143 2.44 3.33 19.80
C TYR A 143 1.12 2.70 20.28
N ALA A 144 0.28 2.26 19.34
CA ALA A 144 -0.98 1.61 19.66
C ALA A 144 -0.80 0.29 20.41
N ALA A 145 0.20 -0.52 20.03
CA ALA A 145 0.50 -1.79 20.69
C ALA A 145 1.00 -1.59 22.13
N ASP A 146 1.81 -0.56 22.36
CA ASP A 146 2.37 -0.23 23.70
C ASP A 146 1.30 0.26 24.69
N HIS A 147 0.22 0.90 24.19
CA HIS A 147 -0.86 1.48 25.01
C HIS A 147 -2.15 0.66 24.99
N THR A 148 -2.11 -0.60 24.52
CA THR A 148 -3.30 -1.46 24.45
C THR A 148 -2.99 -2.83 25.03
N VAL A 149 -3.80 -3.29 26.00
CA VAL A 149 -3.68 -4.64 26.56
C VAL A 149 -3.94 -5.71 25.49
N ALA A 150 -3.33 -6.89 25.66
CA ALA A 150 -3.31 -7.95 24.64
C ALA A 150 -4.68 -8.30 24.06
N ARG A 151 -5.75 -8.37 24.88
CA ARG A 151 -7.11 -8.72 24.45
C ARG A 151 -7.74 -7.72 23.48
N PHE A 152 -7.33 -6.45 23.50
CA PHE A 152 -7.87 -5.40 22.62
C PHE A 152 -6.92 -5.01 21.49
N ARG A 153 -5.65 -5.49 21.51
CA ARG A 153 -4.60 -5.10 20.55
C ARG A 153 -4.99 -5.39 19.10
N ILE A 154 -5.54 -6.58 18.83
CA ILE A 154 -5.98 -6.96 17.49
C ILE A 154 -7.03 -5.98 16.96
N LYS A 155 -8.03 -5.65 17.77
CA LYS A 155 -9.10 -4.71 17.39
C LYS A 155 -8.57 -3.29 17.14
N THR A 156 -7.62 -2.84 17.95
CA THR A 156 -6.99 -1.52 17.81
C THR A 156 -6.16 -1.45 16.53
N LEU A 157 -5.31 -2.44 16.28
CA LEU A 157 -4.49 -2.51 15.06
C LEU A 157 -5.35 -2.66 13.79
N ALA A 158 -6.43 -3.42 13.84
CA ALA A 158 -7.37 -3.52 12.72
C ALA A 158 -8.02 -2.18 12.37
N ARG A 159 -8.38 -1.36 13.38
CA ARG A 159 -8.88 0.00 13.16
C ARG A 159 -7.84 0.92 12.53
N LEU A 160 -6.58 0.82 12.94
CA LEU A 160 -5.51 1.60 12.32
C LEU A 160 -5.24 1.15 10.89
N SER A 161 -5.26 -0.15 10.63
CA SER A 161 -5.13 -0.67 9.25
C SER A 161 -6.27 -0.20 8.35
N SER A 162 -7.48 -0.01 8.89
CA SER A 162 -8.60 0.53 8.10
C SER A 162 -8.36 1.98 7.64
N ALA A 163 -7.61 2.79 8.41
CA ALA A 163 -7.22 4.13 7.97
C ALA A 163 -6.40 4.10 6.68
N ASN A 164 -5.42 3.20 6.63
CA ASN A 164 -4.60 3.01 5.44
C ASN A 164 -5.44 2.52 4.24
N SER A 165 -6.33 1.55 4.47
CA SER A 165 -7.21 1.02 3.41
C SER A 165 -8.14 2.09 2.86
N ILE A 166 -8.81 2.86 3.74
CA ILE A 166 -9.72 3.95 3.34
C ILE A 166 -8.95 5.02 2.57
N GLY A 167 -7.74 5.40 3.04
CA GLY A 167 -6.89 6.37 2.35
C GLY A 167 -6.50 5.92 0.93
N MET A 168 -6.12 4.67 0.77
CA MET A 168 -5.78 4.09 -0.53
C MET A 168 -6.98 3.96 -1.48
N ILE A 169 -8.18 3.73 -0.95
CA ILE A 169 -9.41 3.64 -1.74
C ILE A 169 -9.91 5.03 -2.17
N MET A 170 -9.97 5.97 -1.23
CA MET A 170 -10.47 7.31 -1.49
C MET A 170 -9.45 8.18 -2.24
N GLY A 171 -8.16 7.87 -2.09
CA GLY A 171 -7.08 8.69 -2.62
C GLY A 171 -7.17 8.96 -4.13
N PRO A 172 -7.26 7.95 -5.00
CA PRO A 172 -7.31 8.18 -6.44
C PRO A 172 -8.49 9.05 -6.88
N VAL A 173 -9.67 8.87 -6.25
CA VAL A 173 -10.86 9.70 -6.52
C VAL A 173 -10.63 11.14 -6.11
N MET A 174 -10.14 11.34 -4.88
CA MET A 174 -9.82 12.67 -4.37
C MET A 174 -8.71 13.33 -5.19
N ALA A 175 -7.72 12.55 -5.65
CA ALA A 175 -6.68 13.04 -6.54
C ALA A 175 -7.27 13.58 -7.86
N GLY A 176 -8.18 12.82 -8.49
CA GLY A 176 -8.87 13.24 -9.71
C GLY A 176 -9.73 14.49 -9.52
N LEU A 177 -10.48 14.58 -8.41
CA LEU A 177 -11.28 15.76 -8.08
C LEU A 177 -10.40 17.00 -7.85
N VAL A 178 -9.35 16.86 -7.05
CA VAL A 178 -8.42 17.95 -6.73
C VAL A 178 -7.59 18.37 -7.96
N ALA A 179 -7.28 17.43 -8.87
CA ALA A 179 -6.58 17.71 -10.12
C ALA A 179 -7.37 18.67 -11.04
N GLY A 180 -8.69 18.80 -10.84
CA GLY A 180 -9.50 19.86 -11.50
C GLY A 180 -9.03 21.29 -11.19
N LEU A 181 -8.31 21.51 -10.08
CA LEU A 181 -7.67 22.79 -9.73
C LEU A 181 -6.25 22.92 -10.33
N GLY A 182 -5.76 21.91 -11.01
CA GLY A 182 -4.43 21.80 -11.59
C GLY A 182 -3.72 20.51 -11.20
N LEU A 183 -2.84 19.98 -12.07
CA LEU A 183 -2.15 18.70 -11.84
C LEU A 183 -1.23 18.71 -10.62
N LEU A 184 -0.77 19.85 -10.15
CA LEU A 184 0.05 19.98 -8.94
C LEU A 184 -0.77 20.08 -7.65
N ALA A 185 -2.06 20.44 -7.74
CA ALA A 185 -2.91 20.66 -6.58
C ALA A 185 -3.00 19.44 -5.64
N PRO A 186 -3.10 18.18 -6.11
CA PRO A 186 -3.10 17.02 -5.23
C PRO A 186 -1.83 16.88 -4.39
N LEU A 187 -0.66 17.25 -4.92
CA LEU A 187 0.61 17.20 -4.18
C LEU A 187 0.64 18.24 -3.06
N VAL A 188 0.14 19.45 -3.33
CA VAL A 188 0.02 20.52 -2.34
C VAL A 188 -0.98 20.17 -1.24
N VAL A 189 -2.14 19.63 -1.62
CA VAL A 189 -3.16 19.16 -0.65
C VAL A 189 -2.61 18.03 0.22
N ALA A 190 -1.92 17.05 -0.37
CA ALA A 190 -1.29 15.97 0.37
C ALA A 190 -0.24 16.48 1.38
N SER A 191 0.58 17.46 0.95
CA SER A 191 1.54 18.14 1.83
C SER A 191 0.84 18.81 3.01
N PHE A 192 -0.20 19.60 2.74
CA PHE A 192 -0.96 20.30 3.77
C PHE A 192 -1.64 19.34 4.75
N MET A 193 -2.29 18.28 4.25
CA MET A 193 -2.93 17.26 5.10
C MET A 193 -1.94 16.57 6.03
N SER A 194 -0.77 16.18 5.51
CA SER A 194 0.25 15.52 6.31
C SER A 194 0.90 16.48 7.32
N GLY A 195 1.17 17.73 6.93
CA GLY A 195 1.68 18.76 7.82
C GLY A 195 0.70 19.10 8.95
N LEU A 196 -0.60 19.25 8.62
CA LEU A 196 -1.66 19.47 9.60
C LEU A 196 -1.77 18.28 10.57
N ALA A 197 -1.74 17.05 10.07
CA ALA A 197 -1.73 15.85 10.91
C ALA A 197 -0.51 15.83 11.84
N ALA A 198 0.68 16.21 11.34
CA ALA A 198 1.89 16.30 12.15
C ALA A 198 1.74 17.33 13.29
N VAL A 199 1.23 18.51 12.99
CA VAL A 199 1.00 19.58 14.00
C VAL A 199 -0.01 19.11 15.06
N ILE A 200 -1.14 18.54 14.65
CA ILE A 200 -2.16 18.05 15.59
C ILE A 200 -1.59 16.94 16.48
N ILE A 201 -0.83 16.00 15.91
CA ILE A 201 -0.18 14.92 16.67
C ILE A 201 0.91 15.48 17.58
N ALA A 202 1.70 16.46 17.14
CA ALA A 202 2.72 17.09 17.95
C ALA A 202 2.12 17.75 19.20
N LEU A 203 0.97 18.40 19.06
CA LEU A 203 0.30 19.12 20.15
C LEU A 203 -0.50 18.20 21.08
N LYS A 204 -1.20 17.20 20.52
CA LYS A 204 -2.23 16.44 21.27
C LYS A 204 -1.84 15.01 21.64
N LEU A 205 -0.90 14.37 20.93
CA LEU A 205 -0.47 13.02 21.28
C LEU A 205 0.51 13.07 22.47
N SER A 206 0.26 12.28 23.51
CA SER A 206 1.15 12.18 24.66
C SER A 206 2.50 11.55 24.27
N LYS A 207 3.57 11.93 24.98
CA LYS A 207 4.86 11.23 24.88
C LYS A 207 4.65 9.85 25.48
N GLY A 208 4.60 8.81 24.66
CA GLY A 208 4.46 7.42 25.12
C GLY A 208 5.65 7.00 26.01
N VAL A 209 5.40 6.03 26.88
CA VAL A 209 6.45 5.38 27.67
C VAL A 209 7.37 4.62 26.71
N THR A 210 8.68 4.79 26.85
CA THR A 210 9.66 3.99 26.10
C THR A 210 9.56 2.52 26.54
N PRO A 211 9.17 1.56 25.70
CA PRO A 211 9.01 0.20 26.16
C PRO A 211 10.36 -0.44 26.43
N ARG A 212 10.44 -1.17 27.53
CA ARG A 212 11.55 -2.08 27.80
C ARG A 212 11.45 -3.24 26.81
N ALA A 213 12.42 -3.38 25.92
CA ALA A 213 12.46 -4.41 24.89
C ALA A 213 12.40 -5.81 25.51
N ILE A 214 11.26 -6.48 25.35
CA ILE A 214 11.18 -7.94 25.55
C ILE A 214 11.57 -8.56 24.19
N GLN A 215 12.81 -8.96 24.07
CA GLN A 215 13.33 -9.69 22.92
C GLN A 215 12.88 -11.15 22.98
N THR A 216 11.69 -11.44 22.50
CA THR A 216 11.39 -12.78 22.00
C THR A 216 11.82 -12.82 20.54
N GLN A 217 12.86 -13.59 20.23
CA GLN A 217 13.26 -13.81 18.84
C GLN A 217 12.28 -14.80 18.20
N PRO A 218 11.34 -14.36 17.33
CA PRO A 218 10.48 -15.29 16.64
C PRO A 218 11.31 -16.12 15.65
N ARG A 219 10.97 -17.41 15.52
CA ARG A 219 11.57 -18.28 14.51
C ARG A 219 11.34 -17.68 13.12
N ARG A 220 12.42 -17.34 12.42
CA ARG A 220 12.35 -16.68 11.11
C ARG A 220 12.00 -17.69 10.02
N LEU A 221 10.88 -17.50 9.35
CA LEU A 221 10.51 -18.23 8.14
C LEU A 221 10.99 -17.51 6.90
N GLY A 222 11.27 -18.24 5.82
CA GLY A 222 11.66 -17.67 4.53
C GLY A 222 10.52 -17.74 3.50
N TYR A 223 10.64 -16.96 2.44
CA TYR A 223 9.70 -16.96 1.30
C TYR A 223 9.60 -18.32 0.58
N PHE A 224 10.64 -19.13 0.66
CA PHE A 224 10.72 -20.45 -0.01
C PHE A 224 10.23 -21.61 0.87
N ASP A 225 9.67 -21.34 2.06
CA ASP A 225 9.07 -22.39 2.87
C ASP A 225 7.98 -23.11 2.07
N SER A 226 8.08 -24.44 1.99
CA SER A 226 7.19 -25.27 1.16
C SER A 226 5.72 -25.13 1.52
N ARG A 227 5.41 -24.82 2.78
CA ARG A 227 4.05 -24.61 3.31
C ARG A 227 3.47 -23.28 2.84
N LEU A 228 4.30 -22.25 2.67
CA LEU A 228 3.90 -20.86 2.42
C LEU A 228 4.03 -20.44 0.96
N ARG A 229 4.97 -21.03 0.21
CA ARG A 229 5.37 -20.57 -1.13
C ARG A 229 4.20 -20.30 -2.08
N VAL A 230 3.17 -21.17 -2.10
CA VAL A 230 2.03 -21.00 -3.02
C VAL A 230 1.27 -19.73 -2.67
N TYR A 231 1.04 -19.45 -1.38
CA TYR A 231 0.33 -18.24 -0.94
C TYR A 231 1.15 -16.98 -1.20
N LEU A 232 2.44 -17.00 -0.81
CA LEU A 232 3.31 -15.83 -0.94
C LEU A 232 3.59 -15.48 -2.40
N PHE A 233 3.91 -16.45 -3.24
CA PHE A 233 4.13 -16.21 -4.67
C PHE A 233 2.84 -15.80 -5.39
N SER A 234 1.68 -16.35 -5.00
CA SER A 234 0.40 -15.88 -5.53
C SER A 234 0.13 -14.42 -5.19
N ALA A 235 0.43 -14.00 -3.97
CA ALA A 235 0.28 -12.60 -3.57
C ALA A 235 1.26 -11.69 -4.29
N ILE A 236 2.56 -12.02 -4.32
CA ILE A 236 3.59 -11.22 -5.01
C ILE A 236 3.23 -11.05 -6.47
N GLY A 237 2.91 -12.16 -7.18
CA GLY A 237 2.57 -12.10 -8.60
C GLY A 237 1.27 -11.35 -8.88
N ALA A 238 0.24 -11.54 -8.04
CA ALA A 238 -1.01 -10.78 -8.15
C ALA A 238 -0.79 -9.27 -7.98
N PHE A 239 0.00 -8.86 -6.98
CA PHE A 239 0.33 -7.45 -6.81
C PHE A 239 1.27 -6.91 -7.88
N THR A 240 2.18 -7.72 -8.41
CA THR A 240 3.02 -7.32 -9.57
C THR A 240 2.15 -7.05 -10.78
N GLY A 241 1.27 -7.99 -11.16
CA GLY A 241 0.35 -7.80 -12.28
C GLY A 241 -0.61 -6.62 -12.07
N PHE A 242 -1.17 -6.48 -10.87
CA PHE A 242 -2.00 -5.33 -10.52
C PHE A 242 -1.24 -4.00 -10.61
N ALA A 243 -0.02 -3.93 -10.07
CA ALA A 243 0.78 -2.72 -10.10
C ALA A 243 1.23 -2.34 -11.52
N MET A 244 1.48 -3.34 -12.40
CA MET A 244 1.71 -3.09 -13.84
C MET A 244 0.50 -2.40 -14.45
N VAL A 245 -0.70 -2.97 -14.29
CA VAL A 245 -1.95 -2.41 -14.82
C VAL A 245 -2.21 -1.02 -14.23
N GLN A 246 -2.10 -0.88 -12.90
CA GLN A 246 -2.40 0.38 -12.21
C GLN A 246 -1.51 1.52 -12.70
N GLN A 247 -0.21 1.29 -12.87
CA GLN A 247 0.72 2.35 -13.25
C GLN A 247 0.66 2.68 -14.75
N THR A 248 0.33 1.71 -15.58
CA THR A 248 0.18 1.95 -17.03
C THR A 248 -1.23 2.41 -17.42
N LEU A 249 -2.22 2.29 -16.51
CA LEU A 249 -3.61 2.68 -16.77
C LEU A 249 -3.73 4.14 -17.21
N ALA A 250 -3.06 5.07 -16.51
CA ALA A 250 -3.13 6.49 -16.84
C ALA A 250 -2.52 6.77 -18.23
N PHE A 251 -1.40 6.13 -18.57
CA PHE A 251 -0.79 6.22 -19.90
C PHE A 251 -1.76 5.71 -20.99
N ARG A 252 -2.34 4.53 -20.75
CA ARG A 252 -3.29 3.93 -21.68
C ARG A 252 -4.56 4.78 -21.88
N LEU A 253 -5.14 5.31 -20.80
CA LEU A 253 -6.30 6.19 -20.89
C LEU A 253 -5.99 7.44 -21.71
N GLN A 254 -4.83 8.03 -21.49
CA GLN A 254 -4.37 9.19 -22.24
C GLN A 254 -4.18 8.89 -23.72
N ASP A 255 -3.56 7.75 -24.06
CA ASP A 255 -3.24 7.38 -25.44
C ASP A 255 -4.48 6.87 -26.22
N VAL A 256 -5.35 6.09 -25.56
CA VAL A 256 -6.53 5.48 -26.22
C VAL A 256 -7.69 6.46 -26.32
N LEU A 257 -7.93 7.26 -25.29
CA LEU A 257 -9.06 8.20 -25.25
C LEU A 257 -8.67 9.65 -25.59
N ASN A 258 -7.39 9.90 -25.91
CA ASN A 258 -6.83 11.23 -26.21
C ASN A 258 -7.15 12.28 -25.12
N LEU A 259 -7.04 11.88 -23.84
CA LEU A 259 -7.39 12.72 -22.70
C LEU A 259 -6.28 13.73 -22.37
N SER A 260 -6.68 14.91 -21.92
CA SER A 260 -5.78 15.85 -21.26
C SER A 260 -5.22 15.26 -19.95
N GLY A 261 -4.16 15.86 -19.41
CA GLY A 261 -3.58 15.39 -18.14
C GLY A 261 -4.57 15.41 -16.97
N ILE A 262 -5.43 16.43 -16.90
CA ILE A 262 -6.47 16.57 -15.86
C ILE A 262 -7.54 15.49 -16.02
N GLU A 263 -8.07 15.33 -17.23
CA GLU A 263 -9.05 14.28 -17.53
C GLU A 263 -8.48 12.89 -17.24
N THR A 264 -7.23 12.64 -17.64
CA THR A 264 -6.53 11.37 -17.33
C THR A 264 -6.51 11.07 -15.83
N ALA A 265 -6.20 12.07 -15.00
CA ALA A 265 -6.21 11.93 -13.55
C ALA A 265 -7.62 11.62 -13.01
N GLN A 266 -8.66 12.27 -13.56
CA GLN A 266 -10.06 12.04 -13.17
C GLN A 266 -10.52 10.62 -13.57
N TYR A 267 -10.32 10.22 -14.83
CA TYR A 267 -10.70 8.89 -15.31
C TYR A 267 -9.95 7.77 -14.59
N THR A 268 -8.66 7.96 -14.31
CA THR A 268 -7.87 7.04 -13.47
C THR A 268 -8.46 6.96 -12.06
N GLY A 269 -8.83 8.09 -11.47
CA GLY A 269 -9.49 8.15 -10.17
C GLY A 269 -10.78 7.34 -10.12
N TRP A 270 -11.67 7.51 -11.10
CA TRP A 270 -12.93 6.76 -11.22
C TRP A 270 -12.68 5.25 -11.39
N ALA A 271 -11.76 4.86 -12.26
CA ALA A 271 -11.39 3.46 -12.47
C ALA A 271 -10.88 2.80 -11.19
N MET A 272 -9.99 3.47 -10.46
CA MET A 272 -9.47 2.98 -9.19
C MET A 272 -10.54 2.89 -8.11
N MET A 273 -11.48 3.83 -8.06
CA MET A 273 -12.63 3.78 -7.14
C MET A 273 -13.49 2.55 -7.38
N VAL A 274 -13.80 2.26 -8.64
CA VAL A 274 -14.59 1.07 -9.02
C VAL A 274 -13.87 -0.21 -8.57
N SER A 275 -12.56 -0.31 -8.80
CA SER A 275 -11.75 -1.43 -8.33
C SER A 275 -11.79 -1.58 -6.81
N ALA A 276 -11.62 -0.48 -6.08
CA ALA A 276 -11.62 -0.46 -4.63
C ALA A 276 -12.99 -0.83 -4.04
N ALA A 277 -14.09 -0.30 -4.61
CA ALA A 277 -15.46 -0.65 -4.20
C ALA A 277 -15.75 -2.13 -4.42
N SER A 278 -15.36 -2.67 -5.57
CA SER A 278 -15.49 -4.10 -5.88
C SER A 278 -14.68 -4.97 -4.92
N SER A 279 -13.45 -4.56 -4.60
CA SER A 279 -12.60 -5.26 -3.63
C SER A 279 -13.23 -5.31 -2.24
N LEU A 280 -13.73 -4.19 -1.74
CA LEU A 280 -14.43 -4.13 -0.45
C LEU A 280 -15.71 -4.99 -0.44
N PHE A 281 -16.49 -4.92 -1.50
CA PHE A 281 -17.69 -5.74 -1.64
C PHE A 281 -17.35 -7.23 -1.52
N MET A 282 -16.36 -7.70 -2.26
CA MET A 282 -15.93 -9.10 -2.21
C MET A 282 -15.37 -9.51 -0.84
N GLN A 283 -14.63 -8.62 -0.16
CA GLN A 283 -14.13 -8.89 1.18
C GLN A 283 -15.28 -9.05 2.21
N ILE A 284 -16.26 -8.15 2.16
CA ILE A 284 -17.34 -8.11 3.16
C ILE A 284 -18.39 -9.18 2.89
N VAL A 285 -18.77 -9.37 1.61
CA VAL A 285 -19.90 -10.22 1.26
C VAL A 285 -19.48 -11.66 1.04
N ILE A 286 -18.35 -11.90 0.40
CA ILE A 286 -17.93 -13.24 0.01
C ILE A 286 -16.84 -13.78 0.94
N ALA A 287 -15.69 -13.08 1.10
CA ALA A 287 -14.56 -13.63 1.81
C ALA A 287 -14.87 -13.89 3.30
N GLN A 288 -15.63 -13.03 3.96
CA GLN A 288 -16.00 -13.20 5.38
C GLN A 288 -17.01 -14.33 5.62
N ARG A 289 -17.80 -14.70 4.62
CA ARG A 289 -18.83 -15.75 4.72
C ARG A 289 -18.37 -17.10 4.19
N TYR A 290 -17.22 -17.14 3.55
CA TYR A 290 -16.71 -18.35 2.94
C TYR A 290 -16.10 -19.29 3.99
N ALA A 291 -16.62 -20.50 4.08
CA ALA A 291 -16.18 -21.54 5.04
C ALA A 291 -15.31 -22.65 4.39
N GLY A 292 -14.99 -22.51 3.10
CA GLY A 292 -14.23 -23.53 2.37
C GLY A 292 -12.70 -23.30 2.46
N PRO A 293 -11.91 -24.11 1.74
CA PRO A 293 -10.45 -24.04 1.73
C PRO A 293 -9.94 -22.68 1.19
N ALA A 294 -9.02 -22.04 1.89
CA ALA A 294 -8.44 -20.75 1.49
C ALA A 294 -7.86 -20.76 0.06
N ILE A 295 -7.30 -21.87 -0.38
CA ILE A 295 -6.73 -22.02 -1.74
C ILE A 295 -7.77 -21.85 -2.85
N GLN A 296 -9.04 -22.17 -2.60
CA GLN A 296 -10.11 -21.95 -3.59
C GLN A 296 -10.39 -20.47 -3.78
N LEU A 297 -10.41 -19.67 -2.69
CA LEU A 297 -10.53 -18.21 -2.80
C LEU A 297 -9.33 -17.60 -3.50
N VAL A 298 -8.11 -18.14 -3.30
CA VAL A 298 -6.91 -17.71 -4.05
C VAL A 298 -7.07 -17.98 -5.53
N ARG A 299 -7.64 -19.14 -5.92
CA ARG A 299 -7.92 -19.51 -7.31
C ARG A 299 -8.99 -18.61 -7.94
N TRP A 300 -10.10 -18.40 -7.26
CA TRP A 300 -11.16 -17.50 -7.75
C TRP A 300 -10.67 -16.06 -7.89
N GLY A 301 -9.97 -15.56 -6.85
CA GLY A 301 -9.37 -14.23 -6.90
C GLY A 301 -8.33 -14.07 -8.02
N GLY A 302 -7.45 -15.05 -8.18
CA GLY A 302 -6.46 -15.08 -9.26
C GLY A 302 -7.10 -15.17 -10.64
N GLY A 303 -8.17 -15.97 -10.81
CA GLY A 303 -8.93 -16.08 -12.04
C GLY A 303 -9.63 -14.77 -12.43
N LEU A 304 -10.27 -14.09 -11.48
CA LEU A 304 -10.90 -12.79 -11.71
C LEU A 304 -9.86 -11.72 -12.09
N LEU A 305 -8.72 -11.68 -11.40
CA LEU A 305 -7.58 -10.81 -11.75
C LEU A 305 -7.11 -11.06 -13.18
N LEU A 306 -6.92 -12.32 -13.55
CA LEU A 306 -6.46 -12.71 -14.88
C LEU A 306 -7.46 -12.27 -15.95
N VAL A 307 -8.75 -12.58 -15.79
CA VAL A 307 -9.81 -12.22 -16.75
C VAL A 307 -9.91 -10.70 -16.88
N GLY A 308 -9.93 -9.96 -15.77
CA GLY A 308 -9.95 -8.50 -15.80
C GLY A 308 -8.74 -7.91 -16.54
N THR A 309 -7.54 -8.46 -16.30
CA THR A 309 -6.32 -8.02 -16.99
C THR A 309 -6.34 -8.36 -18.48
N VAL A 310 -6.89 -9.49 -18.88
CA VAL A 310 -7.09 -9.84 -20.29
C VAL A 310 -8.03 -8.84 -20.97
N ILE A 311 -9.17 -8.50 -20.35
CA ILE A 311 -10.14 -7.55 -20.92
C ILE A 311 -9.50 -6.18 -21.13
N ILE A 312 -8.80 -5.65 -20.14
CA ILE A 312 -8.14 -4.34 -20.30
C ILE A 312 -7.00 -4.37 -21.30
N SER A 313 -6.36 -5.51 -21.51
CA SER A 313 -5.28 -5.65 -22.49
C SER A 313 -5.79 -5.79 -23.91
N ALA A 314 -6.99 -6.33 -24.10
CA ALA A 314 -7.55 -6.66 -25.40
C ALA A 314 -8.52 -5.60 -25.96
N LEU A 315 -9.14 -4.79 -25.12
CA LEU A 315 -10.22 -3.87 -25.51
C LEU A 315 -9.91 -2.43 -25.16
N ASP A 316 -10.07 -1.52 -26.14
CA ASP A 316 -9.76 -0.10 -26.06
C ASP A 316 -11.04 0.75 -25.87
N SER A 317 -11.77 0.50 -24.78
CA SER A 317 -12.97 1.29 -24.47
C SER A 317 -13.07 1.59 -22.98
N TRP A 318 -13.72 2.69 -22.63
CA TRP A 318 -13.97 3.05 -21.22
C TRP A 318 -14.79 1.98 -20.49
N GLY A 319 -15.78 1.37 -21.15
CA GLY A 319 -16.56 0.27 -20.58
C GLY A 319 -15.72 -0.96 -20.26
N ALA A 320 -14.75 -1.30 -21.13
CA ALA A 320 -13.81 -2.38 -20.87
C ALA A 320 -12.90 -2.07 -19.69
N VAL A 321 -12.43 -0.83 -19.55
CA VAL A 321 -11.65 -0.38 -18.37
C VAL A 321 -12.45 -0.56 -17.08
N LEU A 322 -13.69 -0.09 -17.04
CA LEU A 322 -14.54 -0.21 -15.84
C LEU A 322 -14.82 -1.68 -15.51
N THR A 323 -15.18 -2.50 -16.50
CA THR A 323 -15.41 -3.94 -16.30
C THR A 323 -14.15 -4.64 -15.76
N SER A 324 -13.00 -4.32 -16.34
CA SER A 324 -11.71 -4.83 -15.87
C SER A 324 -11.43 -4.44 -14.43
N MET A 325 -11.66 -3.18 -14.07
CA MET A 325 -11.44 -2.68 -12.71
C MET A 325 -12.37 -3.35 -11.69
N VAL A 326 -13.62 -3.66 -12.06
CA VAL A 326 -14.53 -4.47 -11.22
C VAL A 326 -13.91 -5.86 -10.98
N LEU A 327 -13.46 -6.55 -12.02
CA LEU A 327 -12.91 -7.89 -11.90
C LEU A 327 -11.56 -7.93 -11.17
N ILE A 328 -10.69 -6.98 -11.45
CA ILE A 328 -9.40 -6.82 -10.77
C ILE A 328 -9.61 -6.55 -9.28
N GLY A 329 -10.49 -5.61 -8.95
CA GLY A 329 -10.84 -5.31 -7.57
C GLY A 329 -11.44 -6.51 -6.84
N ALA A 330 -12.41 -7.18 -7.46
CA ALA A 330 -13.01 -8.41 -6.96
C ALA A 330 -11.97 -9.50 -6.68
N GLY A 331 -11.04 -9.68 -7.62
CA GLY A 331 -9.94 -10.63 -7.50
C GLY A 331 -9.03 -10.35 -6.31
N LEU A 332 -8.58 -9.12 -6.14
CA LEU A 332 -7.77 -8.70 -4.98
C LEU A 332 -8.54 -8.82 -3.65
N GLY A 333 -9.83 -8.50 -3.68
CA GLY A 333 -10.73 -8.61 -2.52
C GLY A 333 -10.88 -10.02 -1.98
N LEU A 334 -10.81 -11.04 -2.85
CA LEU A 334 -10.82 -12.45 -2.46
C LEU A 334 -9.42 -12.97 -2.12
N LEU A 335 -8.42 -12.62 -2.93
CA LEU A 335 -7.09 -13.20 -2.87
C LEU A 335 -6.36 -12.83 -1.57
N MET A 336 -6.37 -11.57 -1.15
CA MET A 336 -5.59 -11.13 -0.01
C MET A 336 -6.02 -11.74 1.34
N PRO A 337 -7.31 -11.73 1.71
CA PRO A 337 -7.75 -12.43 2.92
C PRO A 337 -7.48 -13.93 2.86
N ALA A 338 -7.60 -14.54 1.68
CA ALA A 338 -7.34 -15.95 1.50
C ALA A 338 -5.86 -16.31 1.65
N VAL A 339 -4.94 -15.48 1.12
CA VAL A 339 -3.50 -15.63 1.32
C VAL A 339 -3.15 -15.51 2.80
N ALA A 340 -3.67 -14.49 3.48
CA ALA A 340 -3.41 -14.28 4.91
C ALA A 340 -3.91 -15.45 5.75
N ALA A 341 -5.15 -15.90 5.54
CA ALA A 341 -5.73 -17.04 6.24
C ALA A 341 -5.00 -18.36 5.92
N GLY A 342 -4.76 -18.64 4.63
CA GLY A 342 -4.11 -19.88 4.20
C GLY A 342 -2.66 -19.99 4.66
N ALA A 343 -1.91 -18.90 4.66
CA ALA A 343 -0.55 -18.85 5.18
C ALA A 343 -0.52 -19.02 6.71
N SER A 344 -1.45 -18.36 7.42
CA SER A 344 -1.59 -18.48 8.88
C SER A 344 -1.94 -19.91 9.30
N LEU A 345 -2.88 -20.57 8.63
CA LEU A 345 -3.28 -21.96 8.91
C LEU A 345 -2.20 -23.01 8.57
N ALA A 346 -1.21 -22.65 7.76
CA ALA A 346 -0.13 -23.55 7.36
C ALA A 346 1.00 -23.67 8.39
N VAL A 347 0.98 -22.90 9.48
CA VAL A 347 2.07 -22.80 10.46
C VAL A 347 1.56 -22.83 11.89
N GLY A 348 2.46 -23.15 12.84
CA GLY A 348 2.15 -23.15 14.26
C GLY A 348 2.07 -21.74 14.88
N ALA A 349 1.57 -21.68 16.12
CA ALA A 349 1.36 -20.41 16.85
C ALA A 349 2.66 -19.59 17.01
N GLU A 350 3.81 -20.24 17.18
CA GLU A 350 5.11 -19.59 17.36
C GLU A 350 5.63 -18.92 16.07
N GLU A 351 5.15 -19.35 14.90
CA GLU A 351 5.57 -18.87 13.59
C GLU A 351 4.64 -17.76 13.03
N GLN A 352 3.48 -17.50 13.67
CA GLN A 352 2.44 -16.57 13.19
C GLN A 352 2.96 -15.14 12.93
N GLY A 353 3.83 -14.65 13.83
CA GLY A 353 4.44 -13.32 13.65
C GLY A 353 5.29 -13.22 12.39
N SER A 354 6.08 -14.27 12.10
CA SER A 354 6.92 -14.34 10.91
C SER A 354 6.08 -14.41 9.63
N VAL A 355 5.03 -15.23 9.63
CA VAL A 355 4.09 -15.36 8.48
C VAL A 355 3.36 -14.04 8.21
N SER A 356 2.85 -13.39 9.24
CA SER A 356 2.18 -12.10 9.10
C SER A 356 3.09 -11.05 8.46
N GLY A 357 4.38 -11.02 8.86
CA GLY A 357 5.39 -10.16 8.25
C GLY A 357 5.63 -10.47 6.77
N LEU A 358 5.78 -11.76 6.41
CA LEU A 358 5.97 -12.18 5.02
C LEU A 358 4.76 -11.83 4.14
N VAL A 359 3.54 -12.11 4.60
CA VAL A 359 2.31 -11.77 3.86
C VAL A 359 2.17 -10.27 3.66
N SER A 360 2.48 -9.47 4.68
CA SER A 360 2.41 -8.00 4.61
C SER A 360 3.45 -7.39 3.67
N ALA A 361 4.56 -8.08 3.42
CA ALA A 361 5.60 -7.64 2.50
C ALA A 361 5.29 -7.97 1.01
N CYS A 362 4.36 -8.88 0.73
CA CYS A 362 4.03 -9.28 -0.65
C CYS A 362 3.53 -8.11 -1.52
N PRO A 363 2.60 -7.24 -1.06
CA PRO A 363 2.19 -6.06 -1.83
C PRO A 363 3.36 -5.14 -2.16
N ALA A 364 4.26 -4.92 -1.19
CA ALA A 364 5.42 -4.05 -1.38
C ALA A 364 6.36 -4.61 -2.47
N ALA A 365 6.63 -5.91 -2.49
CA ALA A 365 7.40 -6.56 -3.56
C ALA A 365 6.73 -6.36 -4.93
N GLY A 366 5.41 -6.49 -5.02
CA GLY A 366 4.65 -6.25 -6.23
C GLY A 366 4.76 -4.80 -6.72
N PHE A 367 4.70 -3.82 -5.82
CA PHE A 367 4.87 -2.39 -6.16
C PHE A 367 6.33 -1.99 -6.46
N VAL A 368 7.31 -2.82 -6.14
CA VAL A 368 8.69 -2.65 -6.61
C VAL A 368 8.84 -3.13 -8.05
N LEU A 369 8.35 -4.34 -8.34
CA LEU A 369 8.55 -5.00 -9.63
C LEU A 369 7.56 -4.51 -10.71
N GLY A 370 6.28 -4.32 -10.34
CA GLY A 370 5.21 -4.04 -11.29
C GLY A 370 5.38 -2.73 -12.07
N PRO A 371 5.56 -1.57 -11.42
CA PRO A 371 5.64 -0.31 -12.15
C PRO A 371 6.80 -0.26 -13.13
N ILE A 372 8.01 -0.67 -12.73
CA ILE A 372 9.18 -0.61 -13.62
C ILE A 372 9.04 -1.57 -14.80
N SER A 373 8.56 -2.80 -14.58
CA SER A 373 8.33 -3.74 -15.67
C SER A 373 7.19 -3.29 -16.58
N GLY A 374 6.10 -2.76 -16.00
CA GLY A 374 4.98 -2.22 -16.75
C GLY A 374 5.38 -1.01 -17.59
N GLY A 375 6.10 -0.04 -17.02
CA GLY A 375 6.58 1.15 -17.73
C GLY A 375 7.56 0.81 -18.85
N PHE A 376 8.50 -0.10 -18.58
CA PHE A 376 9.45 -0.56 -19.60
C PHE A 376 8.73 -1.21 -20.79
N LEU A 377 7.83 -2.17 -20.54
CA LEU A 377 7.07 -2.81 -21.59
C LEU A 377 6.18 -1.82 -22.35
N TYR A 378 5.53 -0.89 -21.64
CA TYR A 378 4.65 0.10 -22.23
C TYR A 378 5.37 1.04 -23.18
N GLN A 379 6.56 1.50 -22.80
CA GLN A 379 7.36 2.43 -23.61
C GLN A 379 7.79 1.84 -24.95
N TYR A 380 8.15 0.53 -24.97
CA TYR A 380 8.59 -0.13 -26.20
C TYR A 380 7.44 -0.63 -27.08
N TYR A 381 6.37 -1.12 -26.45
CA TYR A 381 5.18 -1.60 -27.15
C TYR A 381 3.98 -1.53 -26.21
N GLN A 382 3.12 -0.54 -26.40
CA GLN A 382 2.00 -0.25 -25.48
C GLN A 382 1.18 -1.47 -25.03
N PRO A 383 0.76 -2.40 -25.93
CA PRO A 383 0.04 -3.61 -25.51
C PRO A 383 0.86 -4.57 -24.66
N ALA A 384 2.21 -4.53 -24.75
CA ALA A 384 3.07 -5.49 -24.05
C ALA A 384 2.96 -5.38 -22.52
N ALA A 385 2.70 -4.20 -21.97
CA ALA A 385 2.52 -4.03 -20.53
C ALA A 385 1.31 -4.83 -20.01
N GLY A 386 0.18 -4.74 -20.70
CA GLY A 386 -1.02 -5.50 -20.38
C GLY A 386 -0.81 -7.02 -20.53
N TRP A 387 -0.29 -7.45 -21.67
CA TRP A 387 -0.01 -8.87 -21.92
C TRP A 387 1.09 -9.43 -21.02
N GLY A 388 2.08 -8.62 -20.61
CA GLY A 388 3.08 -9.00 -19.61
C GLY A 388 2.45 -9.25 -18.24
N ALA A 389 1.51 -8.41 -17.83
CA ALA A 389 0.73 -8.64 -16.61
C ALA A 389 -0.13 -9.91 -16.71
N VAL A 390 -0.77 -10.14 -17.86
CA VAL A 390 -1.52 -11.40 -18.15
C VAL A 390 -0.61 -12.61 -17.98
N LEU A 391 0.59 -12.59 -18.55
CA LEU A 391 1.54 -13.70 -18.46
C LEU A 391 1.92 -14.00 -17.00
N ILE A 392 2.25 -12.98 -16.22
CA ILE A 392 2.56 -13.14 -14.78
C ILE A 392 1.37 -13.75 -14.04
N LEU A 393 0.17 -13.22 -14.25
CA LEU A 393 -1.04 -13.71 -13.58
C LEU A 393 -1.41 -15.14 -14.03
N LEU A 394 -1.17 -15.48 -15.29
CA LEU A 394 -1.37 -16.84 -15.80
C LEU A 394 -0.42 -17.84 -15.12
N ILE A 395 0.86 -17.50 -14.99
CA ILE A 395 1.85 -18.31 -14.27
C ILE A 395 1.42 -18.50 -12.80
N VAL A 396 1.04 -17.41 -12.14
CA VAL A 396 0.55 -17.45 -10.76
C VAL A 396 -0.67 -18.36 -10.63
N PHE A 397 -1.65 -18.17 -11.51
CA PHE A 397 -2.86 -18.97 -11.53
C PHE A 397 -2.56 -20.47 -11.75
N ALA A 398 -1.70 -20.80 -12.72
CA ALA A 398 -1.27 -22.16 -12.99
C ALA A 398 -0.57 -22.84 -11.80
N VAL A 399 0.23 -22.08 -11.04
CA VAL A 399 0.87 -22.57 -9.81
C VAL A 399 -0.17 -22.95 -8.75
N THR A 400 -1.27 -22.19 -8.63
CA THR A 400 -2.35 -22.51 -7.67
C THR A 400 -3.16 -23.75 -8.04
N LEU A 401 -3.15 -24.16 -9.31
CA LEU A 401 -3.88 -25.34 -9.80
C LEU A 401 -3.15 -26.66 -9.51
N ARG A 402 -1.84 -26.63 -9.26
CA ARG A 402 -1.08 -27.83 -8.97
C ARG A 402 -1.65 -28.53 -7.73
N PRO A 403 -1.86 -29.88 -7.81
CA PRO A 403 -2.37 -30.62 -6.67
C PRO A 403 -1.37 -30.51 -5.50
N ARG A 404 -1.85 -30.07 -4.36
CA ARG A 404 -1.10 -30.08 -3.11
C ARG A 404 -1.07 -31.52 -2.64
N LYS A 405 0.09 -32.08 -2.36
CA LYS A 405 0.18 -33.28 -1.52
C LYS A 405 -0.33 -32.84 -0.15
N ASP A 406 -1.59 -33.16 0.13
CA ASP A 406 -2.18 -32.91 1.43
C ASP A 406 -1.34 -33.65 2.46
N THR A 407 -0.52 -32.92 3.19
CA THR A 407 -0.05 -33.38 4.48
C THR A 407 -1.26 -33.20 5.40
N THR A 408 -2.20 -34.12 5.32
CA THR A 408 -3.19 -34.34 6.34
C THR A 408 -2.41 -34.61 7.62
N LEU A 409 -2.27 -33.58 8.46
CA LEU A 409 -2.06 -33.81 9.86
C LEU A 409 -3.31 -34.55 10.31
N SER A 410 -3.17 -35.88 10.41
CA SER A 410 -4.06 -36.74 11.16
C SER A 410 -4.31 -36.09 12.51
N GLN A 411 -5.50 -35.52 12.66
CA GLN A 411 -6.05 -35.25 13.98
C GLN A 411 -6.34 -36.62 14.57
N ALA A 412 -5.45 -37.11 15.41
CA ALA A 412 -5.69 -38.11 16.43
C ALA A 412 -5.70 -37.42 17.79
#